data_6001abefc73ec793bac9b31e29a9053b
#
_entry.id   6001abefc73ec793bac9b31e29a9053b
#
_cell.length_a   1.000
_cell.length_b   1.000
_cell.length_c   1.000
_cell.angle_alpha   90.00
_cell.angle_beta   90.00
_cell.angle_gamma   90.00
#
_symmetry.space_group_name_H-M   'P 1'
#
loop_
_entity.id
_entity.type
_entity.pdbx_description
1 polymer ?
#
loop_
_entity_poly.entity_id
_entity_poly.type
_entity_poly.pdbx_seq_one_letter_code
_entity_poly.pdbx_strand_id
1 'polypeptide(L)'
;MEKYALTLEALPARDHNGLATHIYEEGSDLKKSLLIVLAFMCVLTVSIGVYSASDLILATGGTAGTYYPLGGAIANIANKRISKMNMAAQSTGASAENVRLINKGEADLALVQNDVADYAYNGTETFEGKPIKTFGAIASLYPEVIQFVVRADGPIKTWADVRGKRISVGAPGSGTEANARQILDIYGMTYADVEEQFLSFAESANQFKDGHIDGFFVTAGVPNPGITDVSTQHKIKILSMPADKMKQLTTKYPFLVAATVPANSYLNQTEAASTPAVMAILIAGNAVPEADVYQITKILFENDGDLAKAHAKGAEIKLATALNGLSTPLHPGAAKYYREKGILK
;
A
#
# COMPACT_ATOMS: atom_id res chain seq x y z
N MET A 1 -90.06 15.87 79.36
CA MET A 1 -89.85 17.24 79.81
C MET A 1 -88.35 17.45 79.74
N GLU A 2 -87.96 18.57 79.27
CA GLU A 2 -86.65 19.19 79.14
C GLU A 2 -85.76 18.77 77.96
N LYS A 3 -85.56 19.76 77.18
CA LYS A 3 -84.74 19.85 75.98
C LYS A 3 -83.28 20.09 76.36
N TYR A 4 -82.39 19.38 75.75
CA TYR A 4 -81.00 19.84 75.63
C TYR A 4 -80.69 20.15 74.14
N ALA A 5 -80.48 21.44 73.91
CA ALA A 5 -79.95 21.94 72.62
C ALA A 5 -78.41 21.85 72.63
N LEU A 6 -77.83 21.15 71.74
CA LEU A 6 -76.39 21.14 71.54
C LEU A 6 -76.08 22.17 70.44
N THR A 7 -75.31 23.18 70.81
CA THR A 7 -74.69 24.17 69.93
C THR A 7 -73.55 23.53 69.13
N LEU A 8 -73.67 23.56 67.80
CA LEU A 8 -72.60 23.19 66.90
C LEU A 8 -71.66 24.39 66.74
N GLU A 9 -70.46 24.29 67.30
CA GLU A 9 -69.32 25.19 66.96
C GLU A 9 -68.77 24.84 65.61
N ALA A 10 -68.68 25.85 64.69
CA ALA A 10 -68.13 25.72 63.35
C ALA A 10 -66.59 25.60 63.44
N LEU A 11 -66.04 24.50 62.91
CA LEU A 11 -64.64 24.31 62.68
C LEU A 11 -64.17 25.20 61.54
N PRO A 12 -62.92 25.80 61.60
CA PRO A 12 -62.42 26.64 60.56
C PRO A 12 -62.11 25.83 59.28
N ALA A 13 -62.44 26.41 58.16
CA ALA A 13 -62.19 25.83 56.79
C ALA A 13 -60.69 25.61 56.60
N ARG A 14 -60.27 24.37 56.41
CA ARG A 14 -58.93 24.00 55.98
C ARG A 14 -58.71 24.47 54.55
N ASP A 15 -57.71 25.34 54.37
CA ASP A 15 -57.24 25.77 52.99
C ASP A 15 -56.62 24.61 52.30
N HIS A 16 -57.35 24.00 51.35
CA HIS A 16 -56.89 22.90 50.49
C HIS A 16 -56.04 23.34 49.29
N ASN A 17 -55.89 24.67 49.09
CA ASN A 17 -55.15 25.17 47.89
C ASN A 17 -53.61 25.14 48.09
N GLY A 18 -53.10 25.16 49.31
CA GLY A 18 -51.63 25.12 49.55
C GLY A 18 -51.00 23.79 49.34
N LEU A 19 -51.73 22.65 49.50
CA LEU A 19 -51.19 21.31 49.31
C LEU A 19 -51.13 20.94 47.81
N ALA A 20 -52.08 21.39 46.99
CA ALA A 20 -52.15 21.12 45.62
C ALA A 20 -51.04 21.84 44.81
N THR A 21 -50.71 23.07 45.15
CA THR A 21 -49.65 23.86 44.58
C THR A 21 -48.27 23.28 44.92
N HIS A 22 -48.03 22.81 46.13
CA HIS A 22 -46.74 22.21 46.51
C HIS A 22 -46.47 20.86 45.78
N ILE A 23 -47.48 20.01 45.60
CA ILE A 23 -47.36 18.74 44.88
C ILE A 23 -47.13 18.98 43.39
N TYR A 24 -47.71 20.06 42.82
CA TYR A 24 -47.55 20.38 41.41
C TYR A 24 -46.15 20.95 41.09
N GLU A 25 -45.55 21.74 41.97
CA GLU A 25 -44.18 22.26 41.81
C GLU A 25 -43.12 21.16 41.97
N GLU A 26 -43.22 20.28 42.99
CA GLU A 26 -42.27 19.15 43.13
C GLU A 26 -42.34 18.18 41.94
N GLY A 27 -43.55 17.92 41.39
CA GLY A 27 -43.69 17.09 40.20
C GLY A 27 -43.12 17.70 38.93
N SER A 28 -43.07 19.04 38.83
CA SER A 28 -42.48 19.75 37.69
C SER A 28 -40.94 19.71 37.69
N ASP A 29 -40.33 19.82 38.86
CA ASP A 29 -38.89 19.80 39.02
C ASP A 29 -38.30 18.36 38.90
N LEU A 30 -39.07 17.37 39.37
CA LEU A 30 -38.72 15.96 39.14
C LEU A 30 -38.75 15.61 37.63
N LYS A 31 -39.74 16.12 36.88
CA LYS A 31 -39.83 15.94 35.41
C LYS A 31 -38.69 16.68 34.68
N LYS A 32 -38.32 17.88 35.11
CA LYS A 32 -37.18 18.62 34.53
C LYS A 32 -35.86 17.93 34.83
N SER A 33 -35.65 17.44 36.04
CA SER A 33 -34.47 16.67 36.41
C SER A 33 -34.37 15.36 35.66
N LEU A 34 -35.48 14.65 35.44
CA LEU A 34 -35.54 13.42 34.66
C LEU A 34 -35.23 13.68 33.20
N LEU A 35 -35.71 14.79 32.60
CA LEU A 35 -35.40 15.20 31.22
C LEU A 35 -33.92 15.58 31.06
N ILE A 36 -33.30 16.23 32.05
CA ILE A 36 -31.89 16.58 32.04
C ILE A 36 -31.02 15.30 32.12
N VAL A 37 -31.39 14.35 32.97
CA VAL A 37 -30.68 13.04 33.05
C VAL A 37 -30.83 12.23 31.77
N LEU A 38 -32.00 12.20 31.15
CA LEU A 38 -32.22 11.54 29.85
C LEU A 38 -31.42 12.23 28.74
N ALA A 39 -31.38 13.56 28.71
CA ALA A 39 -30.58 14.33 27.75
C ALA A 39 -29.07 14.06 27.94
N PHE A 40 -28.58 13.99 29.19
CA PHE A 40 -27.19 13.64 29.48
C PHE A 40 -26.87 12.18 29.15
N MET A 41 -27.79 11.25 29.35
CA MET A 41 -27.64 9.85 28.92
C MET A 41 -27.62 9.69 27.39
N CYS A 42 -28.45 10.45 26.66
CA CYS A 42 -28.40 10.49 25.19
C CYS A 42 -27.08 11.08 24.65
N VAL A 43 -26.48 12.08 25.30
CA VAL A 43 -25.20 12.66 24.89
C VAL A 43 -24.04 11.69 25.17
N LEU A 44 -24.11 10.87 26.22
CA LEU A 44 -23.10 9.84 26.50
C LEU A 44 -23.15 8.63 25.56
N THR A 45 -24.28 8.34 24.91
CA THR A 45 -24.40 7.21 23.97
C THR A 45 -23.92 7.53 22.55
N VAL A 46 -23.72 8.81 22.20
CA VAL A 46 -23.27 9.21 20.84
C VAL A 46 -21.74 9.06 20.64
N SER A 47 -20.97 8.76 21.69
CA SER A 47 -19.50 8.72 21.61
C SER A 47 -18.88 7.31 21.57
N ILE A 48 -19.68 6.25 21.58
CA ILE A 48 -19.14 4.93 21.27
C ILE A 48 -19.22 4.77 19.77
N GLY A 49 -18.21 5.29 19.07
CA GLY A 49 -18.00 4.94 17.68
C GLY A 49 -17.95 3.41 17.61
N VAL A 50 -18.97 2.80 17.00
CA VAL A 50 -18.95 1.38 16.66
C VAL A 50 -17.80 1.23 15.66
N TYR A 51 -16.62 0.86 16.17
CA TYR A 51 -15.49 0.49 15.33
C TYR A 51 -15.91 -0.80 14.59
N SER A 52 -16.43 -0.62 13.39
CA SER A 52 -16.77 -1.76 12.50
C SER A 52 -15.48 -2.51 12.18
N ALA A 53 -15.58 -3.80 11.92
CA ALA A 53 -14.46 -4.55 11.37
C ALA A 53 -14.11 -3.96 10.00
N SER A 54 -12.81 -3.76 9.73
CA SER A 54 -12.31 -3.28 8.45
C SER A 54 -11.83 -4.49 7.63
N ASP A 55 -12.59 -4.85 6.61
CA ASP A 55 -12.16 -5.83 5.60
C ASP A 55 -11.39 -5.08 4.52
N LEU A 56 -10.10 -5.36 4.37
CA LEU A 56 -9.21 -4.64 3.47
C LEU A 56 -8.53 -5.59 2.48
N ILE A 57 -8.44 -5.16 1.23
CA ILE A 57 -7.69 -5.86 0.18
C ILE A 57 -6.39 -5.10 -0.08
N LEU A 58 -5.26 -5.79 0.08
CA LEU A 58 -3.93 -5.31 -0.28
C LEU A 58 -3.51 -5.91 -1.63
N ALA A 59 -3.58 -5.11 -2.69
CA ALA A 59 -3.12 -5.50 -4.01
C ALA A 59 -1.59 -5.58 -4.05
N THR A 60 -1.04 -6.65 -4.60
CA THR A 60 0.39 -6.94 -4.58
C THR A 60 0.98 -7.04 -6.00
N GLY A 61 1.39 -8.20 -6.43
CA GLY A 61 1.92 -8.53 -7.75
C GLY A 61 1.91 -10.04 -7.93
N GLY A 62 2.55 -10.54 -8.97
CA GLY A 62 2.67 -11.97 -9.21
C GLY A 62 3.42 -12.68 -8.07
N THR A 63 3.08 -13.96 -7.84
CA THR A 63 3.59 -14.76 -6.71
C THR A 63 5.10 -15.00 -6.72
N ALA A 64 5.75 -14.92 -7.89
CA ALA A 64 7.21 -15.00 -8.03
C ALA A 64 7.93 -13.66 -7.81
N GLY A 65 7.21 -12.60 -7.41
CA GLY A 65 7.72 -11.27 -7.09
C GLY A 65 7.90 -11.04 -5.60
N THR A 66 8.48 -9.89 -5.24
CA THR A 66 8.70 -9.48 -3.85
C THR A 66 7.42 -8.96 -3.18
N TYR A 67 6.51 -8.36 -3.93
CA TYR A 67 5.27 -7.77 -3.38
C TYR A 67 4.37 -8.81 -2.71
N TYR A 68 4.20 -9.98 -3.30
CA TYR A 68 3.28 -10.98 -2.78
C TYR A 68 3.66 -11.51 -1.39
N PRO A 69 4.89 -12.01 -1.14
CA PRO A 69 5.28 -12.46 0.19
C PRO A 69 5.31 -11.33 1.24
N LEU A 70 5.73 -10.12 0.88
CA LEU A 70 5.71 -8.98 1.80
C LEU A 70 4.28 -8.50 2.08
N GLY A 71 3.41 -8.44 1.08
CA GLY A 71 2.01 -8.09 1.26
C GLY A 71 1.28 -9.10 2.14
N GLY A 72 1.55 -10.40 1.95
CA GLY A 72 1.04 -11.45 2.83
C GLY A 72 1.52 -11.29 4.28
N ALA A 73 2.79 -10.90 4.48
CA ALA A 73 3.32 -10.63 5.81
C ALA A 73 2.68 -9.39 6.45
N ILE A 74 2.52 -8.30 5.70
CA ILE A 74 1.83 -7.09 6.16
C ILE A 74 0.40 -7.41 6.58
N ALA A 75 -0.35 -8.13 5.75
CA ALA A 75 -1.71 -8.56 6.05
C ALA A 75 -1.78 -9.41 7.32
N ASN A 76 -0.89 -10.40 7.45
CA ASN A 76 -0.82 -11.28 8.62
C ASN A 76 -0.48 -10.50 9.91
N ILE A 77 0.46 -9.56 9.87
CA ILE A 77 0.81 -8.71 11.02
C ILE A 77 -0.37 -7.80 11.37
N ALA A 78 -1.03 -7.19 10.37
CA ALA A 78 -2.20 -6.34 10.58
C ALA A 78 -3.32 -7.10 11.28
N ASN A 79 -3.67 -8.29 10.78
CA ASN A 79 -4.72 -9.15 11.33
C ASN A 79 -4.41 -9.62 12.77
N LYS A 80 -3.14 -9.78 13.11
CA LYS A 80 -2.72 -10.18 14.47
C LYS A 80 -2.67 -9.02 15.46
N ARG A 81 -2.29 -7.82 15.01
CA ARG A 81 -1.95 -6.70 15.91
C ARG A 81 -2.98 -5.57 15.92
N ILE A 82 -3.82 -5.47 14.89
CA ILE A 82 -4.86 -4.44 14.81
C ILE A 82 -6.22 -5.09 15.07
N SER A 83 -6.84 -4.68 16.17
CA SER A 83 -8.16 -5.23 16.56
C SER A 83 -9.20 -4.95 15.48
N LYS A 84 -10.00 -5.96 15.12
CA LYS A 84 -11.06 -5.90 14.12
C LYS A 84 -10.58 -5.59 12.68
N MET A 85 -9.31 -5.78 12.37
CA MET A 85 -8.82 -5.69 10.99
C MET A 85 -8.77 -7.10 10.37
N ASN A 86 -9.28 -7.22 9.16
CA ASN A 86 -9.18 -8.41 8.33
C ASN A 86 -8.64 -7.99 6.97
N MET A 87 -7.33 -8.15 6.78
CA MET A 87 -6.63 -7.78 5.55
C MET A 87 -6.25 -9.03 4.76
N ALA A 88 -6.52 -9.04 3.46
CA ALA A 88 -6.11 -10.10 2.54
C ALA A 88 -5.15 -9.56 1.47
N ALA A 89 -4.04 -10.27 1.24
CA ALA A 89 -3.13 -9.96 0.14
C ALA A 89 -3.63 -10.63 -1.15
N GLN A 90 -3.77 -9.83 -2.21
CA GLN A 90 -4.23 -10.28 -3.53
C GLN A 90 -3.09 -10.23 -4.55
N SER A 91 -2.89 -11.30 -5.32
CA SER A 91 -2.00 -11.31 -6.48
C SER A 91 -2.63 -10.56 -7.65
N THR A 92 -1.83 -9.73 -8.33
CA THR A 92 -2.26 -8.85 -9.43
C THR A 92 -1.17 -8.75 -10.49
N GLY A 93 -1.42 -7.98 -11.57
CA GLY A 93 -0.39 -7.57 -12.54
C GLY A 93 0.53 -6.45 -12.05
N ALA A 94 0.47 -6.07 -10.77
CA ALA A 94 1.30 -5.07 -10.09
C ALA A 94 0.95 -3.60 -10.41
N SER A 95 1.93 -2.70 -10.44
CA SER A 95 1.81 -1.27 -10.11
C SER A 95 0.69 -0.50 -10.79
N ALA A 96 0.59 -0.50 -12.11
CA ALA A 96 -0.44 0.31 -12.79
C ALA A 96 -1.84 -0.34 -12.67
N GLU A 97 -1.92 -1.66 -12.63
CA GLU A 97 -3.16 -2.36 -12.32
C GLU A 97 -3.61 -2.04 -10.89
N ASN A 98 -2.70 -2.09 -9.93
CA ASN A 98 -2.97 -1.81 -8.52
C ASN A 98 -3.55 -0.42 -8.29
N VAL A 99 -2.99 0.61 -8.93
CA VAL A 99 -3.55 1.97 -8.86
C VAL A 99 -4.95 2.02 -9.44
N ARG A 100 -5.20 1.29 -10.54
CA ARG A 100 -6.55 1.22 -11.15
C ARG A 100 -7.55 0.47 -10.25
N LEU A 101 -7.11 -0.58 -9.55
CA LEU A 101 -7.95 -1.32 -8.59
C LEU A 101 -8.35 -0.40 -7.42
N ILE A 102 -7.42 0.38 -6.86
CA ILE A 102 -7.75 1.38 -5.83
C ILE A 102 -8.73 2.42 -6.37
N ASN A 103 -8.50 2.93 -7.59
CA ASN A 103 -9.38 3.94 -8.16
C ASN A 103 -10.82 3.44 -8.40
N LYS A 104 -11.00 2.14 -8.62
CA LYS A 104 -12.31 1.50 -8.77
C LYS A 104 -12.93 1.06 -7.43
N GLY A 105 -12.19 1.12 -6.32
CA GLY A 105 -12.61 0.56 -5.04
C GLY A 105 -12.57 -0.97 -5.00
N GLU A 106 -11.79 -1.61 -5.88
CA GLU A 106 -11.56 -3.06 -5.93
C GLU A 106 -10.37 -3.50 -5.08
N ALA A 107 -9.56 -2.55 -4.58
CA ALA A 107 -8.54 -2.73 -3.57
C ALA A 107 -8.47 -1.49 -2.67
N ASP A 108 -8.04 -1.68 -1.43
CA ASP A 108 -7.94 -0.63 -0.41
C ASP A 108 -6.52 -0.12 -0.26
N LEU A 109 -5.55 -1.03 -0.31
CA LEU A 109 -4.13 -0.74 -0.27
C LEU A 109 -3.43 -1.39 -1.46
N ALA A 110 -2.24 -0.89 -1.80
CA ALA A 110 -1.45 -1.50 -2.85
C ALA A 110 0.05 -1.30 -2.66
N LEU A 111 0.81 -2.30 -3.09
CA LEU A 111 2.24 -2.18 -3.35
C LEU A 111 2.44 -1.72 -4.79
N VAL A 112 3.18 -0.65 -4.99
CA VAL A 112 3.42 -0.06 -6.31
C VAL A 112 4.84 0.53 -6.39
N GLN A 113 5.34 0.73 -7.59
CA GLN A 113 6.55 1.51 -7.82
C GLN A 113 6.27 3.01 -7.66
N ASN A 114 7.21 3.76 -7.13
CA ASN A 114 7.07 5.20 -6.90
C ASN A 114 6.93 6.01 -8.20
N ASP A 115 7.61 5.62 -9.28
CA ASP A 115 7.45 6.22 -10.60
C ASP A 115 6.04 6.01 -11.17
N VAL A 116 5.50 4.79 -11.08
CA VAL A 116 4.14 4.48 -11.54
C VAL A 116 3.08 5.22 -10.70
N ALA A 117 3.30 5.35 -9.39
CA ALA A 117 2.42 6.16 -8.53
C ALA A 117 2.42 7.63 -8.95
N ASP A 118 3.58 8.19 -9.26
CA ASP A 118 3.71 9.56 -9.77
C ASP A 118 3.01 9.72 -11.13
N TYR A 119 3.27 8.81 -12.07
CA TYR A 119 2.63 8.84 -13.40
C TYR A 119 1.11 8.78 -13.28
N ALA A 120 0.61 7.95 -12.39
CA ALA A 120 -0.82 7.85 -12.15
C ALA A 120 -1.38 9.14 -11.54
N TYR A 121 -0.72 9.69 -10.53
CA TYR A 121 -1.18 10.89 -9.83
C TYR A 121 -1.19 12.13 -10.74
N ASN A 122 -0.19 12.25 -11.61
CA ASN A 122 -0.03 13.37 -12.53
C ASN A 122 -0.68 13.15 -13.92
N GLY A 123 -1.10 11.94 -14.25
CA GLY A 123 -1.69 11.60 -15.55
C GLY A 123 -0.68 11.64 -16.69
N THR A 124 0.51 11.08 -16.46
CA THR A 124 1.61 11.00 -17.43
C THR A 124 1.92 9.55 -17.81
N GLU A 125 2.77 9.32 -18.77
CA GLU A 125 3.23 8.00 -19.22
C GLU A 125 2.04 7.02 -19.44
N THR A 126 2.03 5.90 -18.73
CA THR A 126 0.97 4.87 -18.82
C THR A 126 -0.44 5.40 -18.47
N PHE A 127 -0.53 6.58 -17.84
CA PHE A 127 -1.77 7.24 -17.44
C PHE A 127 -2.03 8.55 -18.18
N GLU A 128 -1.40 8.78 -19.32
CA GLU A 128 -1.47 10.03 -20.07
C GLU A 128 -2.90 10.55 -20.24
N GLY A 129 -3.11 11.79 -19.81
CA GLY A 129 -4.41 12.48 -19.85
C GLY A 129 -5.47 11.94 -18.86
N LYS A 130 -5.13 10.97 -17.99
CA LYS A 130 -6.07 10.32 -17.05
C LYS A 130 -5.48 10.26 -15.64
N PRO A 131 -5.31 11.42 -14.95
CA PRO A 131 -4.77 11.42 -13.60
C PRO A 131 -5.68 10.69 -12.61
N ILE A 132 -5.08 9.93 -11.69
CA ILE A 132 -5.76 9.24 -10.60
C ILE A 132 -5.25 9.82 -9.29
N LYS A 133 -6.15 10.49 -8.54
CA LYS A 133 -5.83 11.17 -7.26
C LYS A 133 -6.59 10.56 -6.08
N THR A 134 -7.10 9.35 -6.24
CA THR A 134 -7.92 8.66 -5.23
C THR A 134 -7.10 7.87 -4.21
N PHE A 135 -5.80 8.09 -4.13
CA PHE A 135 -4.91 7.43 -3.19
C PHE A 135 -3.90 8.41 -2.55
N GLY A 136 -3.34 7.99 -1.42
CA GLY A 136 -2.22 8.64 -0.75
C GLY A 136 -1.11 7.65 -0.42
N ALA A 137 0.15 8.13 -0.37
CA ALA A 137 1.30 7.32 0.01
C ALA A 137 1.27 6.99 1.50
N ILE A 138 1.66 5.76 1.85
CA ILE A 138 1.91 5.35 3.24
C ILE A 138 3.39 5.41 3.53
N ALA A 139 4.21 4.66 2.79
CA ALA A 139 5.65 4.56 3.04
C ALA A 139 6.42 4.13 1.80
N SER A 140 7.66 4.58 1.69
CA SER A 140 8.70 3.95 0.89
C SER A 140 9.24 2.73 1.63
N LEU A 141 9.46 1.63 0.92
CA LEU A 141 9.76 0.34 1.53
C LEU A 141 11.21 -0.11 1.28
N TYR A 142 11.54 -0.36 0.03
CA TYR A 142 12.86 -0.86 -0.38
C TYR A 142 13.12 -0.55 -1.86
N PRO A 143 14.39 -0.51 -2.31
CA PRO A 143 14.70 -0.34 -3.72
C PRO A 143 14.37 -1.61 -4.53
N GLU A 144 13.76 -1.41 -5.68
CA GLU A 144 13.45 -2.43 -6.68
C GLU A 144 14.42 -2.29 -7.85
N VAL A 145 15.30 -3.25 -7.94
CA VAL A 145 16.36 -3.24 -8.95
C VAL A 145 15.81 -3.80 -10.26
N ILE A 146 16.04 -3.08 -11.36
CA ILE A 146 15.63 -3.51 -12.71
C ILE A 146 16.70 -4.46 -13.23
N GLN A 147 16.32 -5.72 -13.41
CA GLN A 147 17.22 -6.79 -13.78
C GLN A 147 16.84 -7.30 -15.19
N PHE A 148 17.69 -7.07 -16.18
CA PHE A 148 17.53 -7.71 -17.47
C PHE A 148 18.34 -8.99 -17.51
N VAL A 149 17.64 -10.11 -17.44
CA VAL A 149 18.21 -11.46 -17.32
C VAL A 149 18.38 -12.05 -18.72
N VAL A 150 19.59 -12.53 -19.02
CA VAL A 150 19.92 -13.19 -20.27
C VAL A 150 20.73 -14.47 -20.00
N ARG A 151 20.82 -15.39 -20.98
CA ARG A 151 21.72 -16.54 -20.88
C ARG A 151 23.16 -16.06 -20.97
N ALA A 152 24.02 -16.53 -20.06
CA ALA A 152 25.45 -16.16 -20.08
C ALA A 152 26.17 -16.62 -21.35
N ASP A 153 25.77 -17.73 -21.93
CA ASP A 153 26.25 -18.30 -23.19
C ASP A 153 25.34 -18.00 -24.41
N GLY A 154 24.25 -17.22 -24.18
CA GLY A 154 23.27 -16.88 -25.21
C GLY A 154 23.72 -15.79 -26.19
N PRO A 155 22.82 -15.39 -27.11
CA PRO A 155 23.15 -14.44 -28.19
C PRO A 155 23.21 -12.99 -27.71
N ILE A 156 22.64 -12.63 -26.55
CA ILE A 156 22.62 -11.27 -26.02
C ILE A 156 23.83 -11.07 -25.10
N LYS A 157 24.79 -10.27 -25.53
CA LYS A 157 25.98 -9.90 -24.77
C LYS A 157 26.00 -8.42 -24.41
N THR A 158 25.37 -7.60 -25.21
CA THR A 158 25.25 -6.14 -25.07
C THR A 158 23.83 -5.70 -25.36
N TRP A 159 23.48 -4.46 -25.01
CA TRP A 159 22.17 -3.89 -25.30
C TRP A 159 21.87 -3.75 -26.79
N ALA A 160 22.90 -3.67 -27.65
CA ALA A 160 22.71 -3.66 -29.11
C ALA A 160 22.17 -4.99 -29.65
N ASP A 161 22.47 -6.09 -28.96
CA ASP A 161 22.05 -7.44 -29.38
C ASP A 161 20.57 -7.73 -29.06
N VAL A 162 19.90 -6.81 -28.37
CA VAL A 162 18.48 -6.97 -27.97
C VAL A 162 17.53 -6.83 -29.14
N ARG A 163 17.95 -6.11 -30.22
CA ARG A 163 17.12 -5.96 -31.44
C ARG A 163 16.79 -7.31 -32.06
N GLY A 164 15.51 -7.50 -32.42
CA GLY A 164 15.01 -8.74 -33.03
C GLY A 164 15.02 -9.95 -32.09
N LYS A 165 15.14 -9.75 -30.75
CA LYS A 165 15.10 -10.85 -29.79
C LYS A 165 13.71 -10.94 -29.13
N ARG A 166 13.39 -12.16 -28.68
CA ARG A 166 12.17 -12.47 -27.96
C ARG A 166 12.38 -12.08 -26.49
N ILE A 167 11.74 -11.00 -26.06
CA ILE A 167 11.99 -10.38 -24.76
C ILE A 167 10.69 -10.32 -23.95
N SER A 168 10.69 -10.91 -22.74
CA SER A 168 9.63 -10.60 -21.79
C SER A 168 9.86 -9.24 -21.16
N VAL A 169 8.91 -8.35 -21.34
CA VAL A 169 8.94 -6.96 -20.87
C VAL A 169 8.19 -6.77 -19.53
N GLY A 170 7.64 -7.83 -18.96
CA GLY A 170 6.82 -7.81 -17.74
C GLY A 170 5.34 -8.00 -18.07
N ALA A 171 4.53 -8.24 -17.04
CA ALA A 171 3.08 -8.41 -17.20
C ALA A 171 2.42 -7.10 -17.71
N PRO A 172 1.30 -7.21 -18.44
CA PRO A 172 0.56 -6.03 -18.88
C PRO A 172 0.16 -5.16 -17.67
N GLY A 173 0.46 -3.86 -17.74
CA GLY A 173 0.17 -2.94 -16.64
C GLY A 173 1.07 -3.09 -15.42
N SER A 174 2.20 -3.78 -15.52
CA SER A 174 3.23 -3.79 -14.48
C SER A 174 4.13 -2.57 -14.56
N GLY A 175 4.77 -2.22 -13.44
CA GLY A 175 5.83 -1.22 -13.44
C GLY A 175 7.08 -1.72 -14.17
N THR A 176 7.33 -3.04 -14.20
CA THR A 176 8.41 -3.65 -14.97
C THR A 176 8.26 -3.36 -16.48
N GLU A 177 7.04 -3.41 -17.01
CA GLU A 177 6.74 -3.08 -18.39
C GLU A 177 7.05 -1.61 -18.69
N ALA A 178 6.67 -0.69 -17.79
CA ALA A 178 7.01 0.72 -17.93
C ALA A 178 8.53 0.94 -17.94
N ASN A 179 9.26 0.30 -17.04
CA ASN A 179 10.72 0.40 -16.97
C ASN A 179 11.41 -0.24 -18.18
N ALA A 180 10.88 -1.34 -18.72
CA ALA A 180 11.40 -1.95 -19.94
C ALA A 180 11.32 -0.98 -21.13
N ARG A 181 10.17 -0.30 -21.31
CA ARG A 181 10.02 0.76 -22.33
C ARG A 181 11.02 1.89 -22.17
N GLN A 182 11.17 2.39 -20.93
CA GLN A 182 12.10 3.48 -20.63
C GLN A 182 13.54 3.10 -20.93
N ILE A 183 13.94 1.87 -20.63
CA ILE A 183 15.28 1.39 -20.94
C ILE A 183 15.46 1.24 -22.45
N LEU A 184 14.53 0.60 -23.15
CA LEU A 184 14.59 0.45 -24.61
C LEU A 184 14.68 1.83 -25.30
N ASP A 185 13.91 2.81 -24.85
CA ASP A 185 13.92 4.18 -25.37
C ASP A 185 15.31 4.86 -25.27
N ILE A 186 16.06 4.65 -24.19
CA ILE A 186 17.43 5.19 -24.04
C ILE A 186 18.42 4.57 -25.05
N TYR A 187 18.11 3.37 -25.54
CA TYR A 187 18.87 2.73 -26.60
C TYR A 187 18.28 2.98 -28.02
N GLY A 188 17.32 3.90 -28.15
CA GLY A 188 16.63 4.22 -29.39
C GLY A 188 15.86 3.03 -29.94
N MET A 189 15.26 2.23 -29.07
CA MET A 189 14.43 1.09 -29.38
C MET A 189 13.00 1.28 -28.87
N THR A 190 12.07 0.68 -29.58
CA THR A 190 10.67 0.53 -29.18
C THR A 190 10.30 -0.95 -29.22
N TYR A 191 9.06 -1.31 -28.91
CA TYR A 191 8.59 -2.69 -29.05
C TYR A 191 8.57 -3.17 -30.52
N ALA A 192 8.54 -2.27 -31.51
CA ALA A 192 8.73 -2.65 -32.92
C ALA A 192 10.13 -3.17 -33.24
N ASP A 193 11.11 -2.95 -32.37
CA ASP A 193 12.50 -3.40 -32.55
C ASP A 193 12.79 -4.74 -31.87
N VAL A 194 11.85 -5.34 -31.15
CA VAL A 194 11.98 -6.61 -30.43
C VAL A 194 10.73 -7.47 -30.64
N GLU A 195 10.79 -8.74 -30.30
CA GLU A 195 9.61 -9.60 -30.22
C GLU A 195 9.13 -9.60 -28.73
N GLU A 196 8.33 -8.60 -28.38
CA GLU A 196 7.90 -8.40 -27.00
C GLU A 196 6.91 -9.47 -26.55
N GLN A 197 7.08 -9.91 -25.29
CA GLN A 197 6.18 -10.82 -24.61
C GLN A 197 5.75 -10.18 -23.27
N PHE A 198 4.44 -10.08 -23.05
CA PHE A 198 3.87 -9.55 -21.83
C PHE A 198 3.59 -10.69 -20.85
N LEU A 199 4.58 -11.04 -20.03
CA LEU A 199 4.53 -12.19 -19.14
C LEU A 199 4.78 -11.78 -17.68
N SER A 200 4.13 -12.47 -16.75
CA SER A 200 4.47 -12.41 -15.33
C SER A 200 5.88 -12.95 -15.08
N PHE A 201 6.46 -12.70 -13.92
CA PHE A 201 7.81 -13.21 -13.59
C PHE A 201 7.87 -14.75 -13.59
N ALA A 202 6.81 -15.43 -13.17
CA ALA A 202 6.74 -16.90 -13.20
C ALA A 202 6.69 -17.44 -14.63
N GLU A 203 5.85 -16.83 -15.50
CA GLU A 203 5.78 -17.20 -16.91
C GLU A 203 7.09 -16.88 -17.63
N SER A 204 7.68 -15.71 -17.37
CA SER A 204 8.99 -15.33 -17.94
C SER A 204 10.08 -16.35 -17.56
N ALA A 205 10.13 -16.76 -16.29
CA ALA A 205 11.08 -17.78 -15.85
C ALA A 205 10.88 -19.11 -16.57
N ASN A 206 9.63 -19.57 -16.74
CA ASN A 206 9.32 -20.80 -17.45
C ASN A 206 9.66 -20.69 -18.95
N GLN A 207 9.20 -19.65 -19.63
CA GLN A 207 9.48 -19.44 -21.07
C GLN A 207 10.98 -19.28 -21.34
N PHE A 208 11.73 -18.69 -20.42
CA PHE A 208 13.19 -18.58 -20.52
C PHE A 208 13.87 -19.96 -20.35
N LYS A 209 13.44 -20.74 -19.36
CA LYS A 209 13.96 -22.11 -19.17
C LYS A 209 13.75 -22.98 -20.40
N ASP A 210 12.57 -22.89 -21.01
CA ASP A 210 12.19 -23.64 -22.21
C ASP A 210 12.82 -23.09 -23.52
N GLY A 211 13.52 -21.95 -23.46
CA GLY A 211 14.16 -21.34 -24.63
C GLY A 211 13.21 -20.61 -25.59
N HIS A 212 11.99 -20.31 -25.13
CA HIS A 212 11.00 -19.58 -25.91
C HIS A 212 11.24 -18.06 -25.93
N ILE A 213 11.96 -17.52 -24.93
CA ILE A 213 12.45 -16.15 -24.90
C ILE A 213 13.95 -16.10 -24.69
N ASP A 214 14.58 -15.02 -25.15
CA ASP A 214 16.04 -14.81 -25.14
C ASP A 214 16.49 -13.99 -23.93
N GLY A 215 15.57 -13.21 -23.35
CA GLY A 215 15.79 -12.42 -22.14
C GLY A 215 14.49 -11.96 -21.51
N PHE A 216 14.55 -11.53 -20.23
CA PHE A 216 13.37 -11.00 -19.55
C PHE A 216 13.74 -9.93 -18.52
N PHE A 217 12.85 -8.96 -18.38
CA PHE A 217 12.93 -7.91 -17.37
C PHE A 217 12.26 -8.34 -16.07
N VAL A 218 12.90 -7.98 -14.95
CA VAL A 218 12.33 -8.08 -13.59
C VAL A 218 12.67 -6.81 -12.85
N THR A 219 11.67 -6.06 -12.39
CA THR A 219 11.84 -4.96 -11.43
C THR A 219 11.36 -5.44 -10.08
N ALA A 220 12.28 -5.75 -9.19
CA ALA A 220 11.99 -6.37 -7.89
C ALA A 220 13.15 -6.25 -6.92
N GLY A 221 12.92 -6.66 -5.67
CA GLY A 221 14.00 -6.88 -4.70
C GLY A 221 15.00 -7.96 -5.17
N VAL A 222 16.27 -7.80 -4.79
CA VAL A 222 17.33 -8.78 -5.03
C VAL A 222 17.59 -9.52 -3.71
N PRO A 223 17.66 -10.90 -3.72
CA PRO A 223 17.37 -11.79 -4.83
C PRO A 223 15.88 -11.91 -5.14
N ASN A 224 15.53 -12.15 -6.41
CA ASN A 224 14.16 -12.42 -6.85
C ASN A 224 13.92 -13.93 -6.98
N PRO A 225 12.81 -14.50 -6.48
CA PRO A 225 12.54 -15.93 -6.54
C PRO A 225 12.52 -16.52 -7.96
N GLY A 226 11.91 -15.82 -8.93
CA GLY A 226 11.86 -16.27 -10.32
C GLY A 226 13.25 -16.35 -10.97
N ILE A 227 14.13 -15.37 -10.73
CA ILE A 227 15.51 -15.40 -11.23
C ILE A 227 16.31 -16.49 -10.51
N THR A 228 16.10 -16.69 -9.21
CA THR A 228 16.73 -17.76 -8.44
C THR A 228 16.40 -19.11 -9.04
N ASP A 229 15.12 -19.38 -9.33
CA ASP A 229 14.69 -20.63 -9.98
C ASP A 229 15.38 -20.87 -11.33
N VAL A 230 15.39 -19.86 -12.20
CA VAL A 230 16.09 -19.94 -13.50
C VAL A 230 17.58 -20.24 -13.32
N SER A 231 18.23 -19.59 -12.34
CA SER A 231 19.69 -19.73 -12.12
C SER A 231 20.10 -21.13 -11.66
N THR A 232 19.19 -21.94 -11.13
CA THR A 232 19.45 -23.33 -10.75
C THR A 232 19.64 -24.25 -11.97
N GLN A 233 19.05 -23.91 -13.11
CA GLN A 233 19.04 -24.74 -14.31
C GLN A 233 19.89 -24.16 -15.44
N HIS A 234 20.09 -22.84 -15.47
CA HIS A 234 20.79 -22.14 -16.55
C HIS A 234 21.84 -21.16 -16.01
N LYS A 235 22.96 -21.05 -16.72
CA LYS A 235 23.91 -19.97 -16.47
C LYS A 235 23.31 -18.66 -16.97
N ILE A 236 23.10 -17.75 -16.04
CA ILE A 236 22.51 -16.44 -16.34
C ILE A 236 23.52 -15.32 -16.21
N LYS A 237 23.22 -14.20 -16.85
CA LYS A 237 23.86 -12.92 -16.66
C LYS A 237 22.78 -11.84 -16.48
N ILE A 238 23.01 -10.93 -15.56
CA ILE A 238 22.27 -9.68 -15.50
C ILE A 238 23.02 -8.68 -16.37
N LEU A 239 22.37 -8.16 -17.40
CA LEU A 239 23.02 -7.26 -18.36
C LEU A 239 23.25 -5.89 -17.72
N SER A 240 24.51 -5.51 -17.57
CA SER A 240 24.88 -4.19 -17.05
C SER A 240 24.54 -3.06 -18.00
N MET A 241 24.13 -1.91 -17.45
CA MET A 241 23.96 -0.67 -18.21
C MET A 241 25.26 0.15 -18.15
N PRO A 242 25.81 0.60 -19.29
CA PRO A 242 26.92 1.53 -19.34
C PRO A 242 26.65 2.85 -18.62
N ALA A 243 27.66 3.46 -18.04
CA ALA A 243 27.52 4.65 -17.18
C ALA A 243 26.93 5.87 -17.92
N ASP A 244 27.24 6.05 -19.20
CA ASP A 244 26.68 7.09 -20.05
C ASP A 244 25.17 6.88 -20.30
N LYS A 245 24.73 5.64 -20.51
CA LYS A 245 23.33 5.26 -20.66
C LYS A 245 22.58 5.38 -19.32
N MET A 246 23.20 4.99 -18.23
CA MET A 246 22.65 5.22 -16.87
C MET A 246 22.40 6.70 -16.63
N LYS A 247 23.37 7.55 -16.97
CA LYS A 247 23.20 9.00 -16.82
C LYS A 247 22.07 9.57 -17.69
N GLN A 248 21.96 9.10 -18.95
CA GLN A 248 20.87 9.49 -19.84
C GLN A 248 19.51 9.08 -19.25
N LEU A 249 19.42 7.84 -18.78
CA LEU A 249 18.19 7.28 -18.21
C LEU A 249 17.73 8.07 -16.96
N THR A 250 18.63 8.25 -15.99
CA THR A 250 18.29 8.95 -14.73
C THR A 250 18.04 10.46 -14.92
N THR A 251 18.56 11.05 -16.00
CA THR A 251 18.26 12.44 -16.36
C THR A 251 16.85 12.56 -16.98
N LYS A 252 16.48 11.61 -17.86
CA LYS A 252 15.19 11.62 -18.55
C LYS A 252 14.06 11.14 -17.64
N TYR A 253 14.34 10.16 -16.79
CA TYR A 253 13.39 9.52 -15.87
C TYR A 253 13.88 9.66 -14.42
N PRO A 254 13.59 10.77 -13.73
CA PRO A 254 14.23 11.14 -12.46
C PRO A 254 13.88 10.24 -11.27
N PHE A 255 12.88 9.37 -11.39
CA PHE A 255 12.57 8.34 -10.38
C PHE A 255 13.52 7.15 -10.44
N LEU A 256 14.20 6.97 -11.59
CA LEU A 256 15.20 5.92 -11.74
C LEU A 256 16.53 6.39 -11.16
N VAL A 257 17.13 5.54 -10.34
CA VAL A 257 18.44 5.79 -9.71
C VAL A 257 19.41 4.67 -10.07
N ALA A 258 20.71 4.97 -10.08
CA ALA A 258 21.73 3.95 -10.30
C ALA A 258 21.79 2.99 -9.10
N ALA A 259 21.85 1.70 -9.40
CA ALA A 259 21.93 0.62 -8.42
C ALA A 259 22.89 -0.48 -8.93
N THR A 260 23.12 -1.47 -8.08
CA THR A 260 23.96 -2.63 -8.41
C THR A 260 23.29 -3.90 -7.95
N VAL A 261 23.21 -4.91 -8.83
CA VAL A 261 22.99 -6.30 -8.42
C VAL A 261 24.35 -6.84 -7.96
N PRO A 262 24.55 -7.19 -6.69
CA PRO A 262 25.82 -7.72 -6.23
C PRO A 262 26.19 -9.03 -6.92
N ALA A 263 27.47 -9.30 -7.09
CA ALA A 263 27.94 -10.61 -7.49
C ALA A 263 27.43 -11.69 -6.54
N ASN A 264 27.18 -12.89 -7.06
CA ASN A 264 26.65 -14.04 -6.31
C ASN A 264 25.26 -13.82 -5.68
N SER A 265 24.47 -12.85 -6.18
CA SER A 265 23.07 -12.72 -5.84
C SER A 265 22.25 -13.92 -6.33
N TYR A 266 22.70 -14.56 -7.43
CA TYR A 266 22.12 -15.76 -8.02
C TYR A 266 23.18 -16.81 -8.30
N LEU A 267 22.79 -18.06 -8.44
CA LEU A 267 23.72 -19.17 -8.72
C LEU A 267 24.47 -18.90 -10.02
N ASN A 268 25.81 -19.02 -9.97
CA ASN A 268 26.73 -18.79 -11.11
C ASN A 268 26.73 -17.34 -11.68
N GLN A 269 26.10 -16.39 -11.04
CA GLN A 269 26.23 -14.97 -11.40
C GLN A 269 27.45 -14.40 -10.67
N THR A 270 28.63 -14.52 -11.27
CA THR A 270 29.91 -14.19 -10.62
C THR A 270 30.27 -12.71 -10.70
N GLU A 271 29.63 -11.94 -11.59
CA GLU A 271 29.90 -10.51 -11.80
C GLU A 271 28.77 -9.66 -11.21
N ALA A 272 29.15 -8.53 -10.59
CA ALA A 272 28.16 -7.51 -10.24
C ALA A 272 27.61 -6.84 -11.50
N ALA A 273 26.34 -6.44 -11.50
CA ALA A 273 25.74 -5.72 -12.61
C ALA A 273 25.29 -4.31 -12.20
N SER A 274 25.79 -3.29 -12.89
CA SER A 274 25.27 -1.92 -12.79
C SER A 274 23.93 -1.82 -13.52
N THR A 275 22.90 -1.36 -12.82
CA THR A 275 21.52 -1.34 -13.34
C THR A 275 20.71 -0.23 -12.66
N PRO A 276 19.59 0.26 -13.23
CA PRO A 276 18.72 1.20 -12.54
C PRO A 276 17.83 0.52 -11.49
N ALA A 277 17.31 1.34 -10.59
CA ALA A 277 16.29 0.93 -9.62
C ALA A 277 15.24 2.03 -9.43
N VAL A 278 14.07 1.63 -8.95
CA VAL A 278 12.99 2.46 -8.44
C VAL A 278 12.73 2.11 -6.97
N MET A 279 11.77 2.76 -6.32
CA MET A 279 11.36 2.41 -4.95
C MET A 279 10.02 1.69 -4.94
N ALA A 280 9.95 0.58 -4.22
CA ALA A 280 8.67 0.02 -3.80
C ALA A 280 8.03 0.94 -2.76
N ILE A 281 6.77 1.27 -2.92
CA ILE A 281 5.99 2.05 -1.96
C ILE A 281 4.68 1.34 -1.62
N LEU A 282 4.18 1.60 -0.42
CA LEU A 282 2.81 1.24 -0.04
C LEU A 282 1.94 2.48 -0.18
N ILE A 283 0.78 2.32 -0.81
CA ILE A 283 -0.25 3.34 -0.95
C ILE A 283 -1.58 2.85 -0.37
N ALA A 284 -2.47 3.77 0.00
CA ALA A 284 -3.86 3.46 0.37
C ALA A 284 -4.83 4.34 -0.40
N GLY A 285 -6.00 3.80 -0.71
CA GLY A 285 -7.13 4.57 -1.22
C GLY A 285 -7.59 5.61 -0.19
N ASN A 286 -7.99 6.79 -0.67
CA ASN A 286 -8.44 7.89 0.21
C ASN A 286 -9.71 7.55 1.01
N ALA A 287 -10.44 6.49 0.62
CA ALA A 287 -11.61 6.00 1.33
C ALA A 287 -11.24 5.16 2.59
N VAL A 288 -10.00 4.67 2.70
CA VAL A 288 -9.57 3.91 3.88
C VAL A 288 -9.51 4.84 5.09
N PRO A 289 -10.10 4.49 6.24
CA PRO A 289 -10.14 5.36 7.41
C PRO A 289 -8.75 5.78 7.90
N GLU A 290 -8.61 7.05 8.29
CA GLU A 290 -7.35 7.59 8.83
C GLU A 290 -6.78 6.74 9.96
N ALA A 291 -7.65 6.26 10.87
CA ALA A 291 -7.25 5.44 12.00
C ALA A 291 -6.63 4.11 11.56
N ASP A 292 -7.17 3.47 10.52
CA ASP A 292 -6.68 2.20 10.01
C ASP A 292 -5.32 2.39 9.33
N VAL A 293 -5.18 3.40 8.48
CA VAL A 293 -3.90 3.70 7.83
C VAL A 293 -2.83 4.11 8.85
N TYR A 294 -3.19 4.84 9.91
CA TYR A 294 -2.27 5.12 11.02
C TYR A 294 -1.75 3.83 11.67
N GLN A 295 -2.64 2.89 12.00
CA GLN A 295 -2.25 1.61 12.60
C GLN A 295 -1.41 0.75 11.62
N ILE A 296 -1.78 0.71 10.34
CA ILE A 296 -1.01 0.01 9.31
C ILE A 296 0.38 0.62 9.19
N THR A 297 0.50 1.96 9.17
CA THR A 297 1.81 2.64 9.14
C THR A 297 2.65 2.27 10.36
N LYS A 298 2.04 2.24 11.54
CA LYS A 298 2.71 1.87 12.79
C LYS A 298 3.27 0.45 12.73
N ILE A 299 2.51 -0.54 12.30
CA ILE A 299 2.96 -1.92 12.25
C ILE A 299 4.06 -2.16 11.19
N LEU A 300 4.17 -1.33 10.15
CA LEU A 300 5.27 -1.43 9.19
C LEU A 300 6.64 -1.23 9.85
N PHE A 301 6.72 -0.39 10.88
CA PHE A 301 7.97 -0.02 11.54
C PHE A 301 8.13 -0.63 12.93
N GLU A 302 7.03 -1.11 13.54
CA GLU A 302 6.99 -1.68 14.89
C GLU A 302 6.59 -3.17 14.83
N ASN A 303 7.22 -3.97 13.94
CA ASN A 303 6.82 -5.36 13.65
C ASN A 303 7.79 -6.43 14.21
N ASP A 304 8.78 -6.05 15.01
CA ASP A 304 9.75 -6.98 15.64
C ASP A 304 10.49 -7.89 14.63
N GLY A 305 10.69 -7.38 13.41
CA GLY A 305 11.38 -8.08 12.34
C GLY A 305 10.56 -9.15 11.61
N ASP A 306 9.24 -9.20 11.82
CA ASP A 306 8.38 -10.19 11.16
C ASP A 306 8.38 -10.03 9.63
N LEU A 307 8.51 -8.80 9.11
CA LEU A 307 8.65 -8.56 7.66
C LEU A 307 9.96 -9.16 7.11
N ALA A 308 11.06 -9.06 7.86
CA ALA A 308 12.34 -9.63 7.46
C ALA A 308 12.32 -11.17 7.42
N LYS A 309 11.51 -11.80 8.26
CA LYS A 309 11.30 -13.26 8.25
C LYS A 309 10.55 -13.73 7.00
N ALA A 310 9.65 -12.89 6.48
CA ALA A 310 8.88 -13.22 5.28
C ALA A 310 9.69 -13.06 3.99
N HIS A 311 10.54 -12.02 3.92
CA HIS A 311 11.40 -11.75 2.78
C HIS A 311 12.59 -10.87 3.21
N ALA A 312 13.78 -11.11 2.63
CA ALA A 312 15.00 -10.35 2.95
C ALA A 312 14.81 -8.82 2.84
N LYS A 313 14.04 -8.34 1.85
CA LYS A 313 13.68 -6.93 1.67
C LYS A 313 12.85 -6.33 2.81
N GLY A 314 12.20 -7.16 3.62
CA GLY A 314 11.53 -6.70 4.83
C GLY A 314 12.48 -6.07 5.86
N ALA A 315 13.77 -6.46 5.85
CA ALA A 315 14.78 -5.86 6.70
C ALA A 315 15.19 -4.42 6.27
N GLU A 316 14.88 -4.04 5.04
CA GLU A 316 15.17 -2.71 4.49
C GLU A 316 14.05 -1.69 4.77
N ILE A 317 12.87 -2.14 5.21
CA ILE A 317 11.73 -1.29 5.57
C ILE A 317 12.05 -0.59 6.89
N LYS A 318 12.44 0.68 6.82
CA LYS A 318 12.93 1.48 7.94
C LYS A 318 12.23 2.82 8.03
N LEU A 319 11.91 3.23 9.26
CA LEU A 319 11.29 4.53 9.51
C LEU A 319 12.15 5.71 8.99
N ALA A 320 13.48 5.59 9.09
CA ALA A 320 14.41 6.62 8.63
C ALA A 320 14.37 6.88 7.12
N THR A 321 13.93 5.91 6.32
CA THR A 321 13.85 6.00 4.84
C THR A 321 12.43 6.03 4.32
N ALA A 322 11.44 6.04 5.21
CA ALA A 322 10.03 5.88 4.88
C ALA A 322 9.44 6.93 3.93
N LEU A 323 10.05 8.09 3.83
CA LEU A 323 9.59 9.18 2.95
C LEU A 323 10.46 9.35 1.69
N ASN A 324 11.51 8.54 1.52
CA ASN A 324 12.42 8.67 0.39
C ASN A 324 11.74 8.31 -0.93
N GLY A 325 11.84 9.18 -1.93
CA GLY A 325 11.29 8.94 -3.27
C GLY A 325 9.77 8.99 -3.37
N LEU A 326 9.05 9.43 -2.32
CA LEU A 326 7.62 9.73 -2.39
C LEU A 326 7.43 11.09 -3.06
N SER A 327 6.64 11.13 -4.13
CA SER A 327 6.24 12.36 -4.85
C SER A 327 4.74 12.64 -4.73
N THR A 328 3.96 11.64 -4.34
CA THR A 328 2.52 11.78 -4.13
C THR A 328 2.21 12.16 -2.68
N PRO A 329 1.09 12.87 -2.41
CA PRO A 329 0.70 13.22 -1.05
C PRO A 329 0.61 12.01 -0.14
N LEU A 330 0.98 12.22 1.13
CA LEU A 330 0.78 11.19 2.16
C LEU A 330 -0.71 11.02 2.46
N HIS A 331 -1.13 9.79 2.72
CA HIS A 331 -2.42 9.54 3.32
C HIS A 331 -2.48 10.17 4.73
N PRO A 332 -3.61 10.78 5.15
CA PRO A 332 -3.71 11.47 6.46
C PRO A 332 -3.26 10.62 7.64
N GLY A 333 -3.60 9.33 7.67
CA GLY A 333 -3.19 8.40 8.74
C GLY A 333 -1.68 8.18 8.79
N ALA A 334 -1.02 8.07 7.65
CA ALA A 334 0.43 7.96 7.59
C ALA A 334 1.10 9.28 8.04
N ALA A 335 0.60 10.42 7.56
CA ALA A 335 1.09 11.73 7.97
C ALA A 335 0.97 11.96 9.49
N LYS A 336 -0.12 11.49 10.11
CA LYS A 336 -0.32 11.54 11.56
C LYS A 336 0.77 10.76 12.31
N TYR A 337 1.03 9.52 11.89
CA TYR A 337 2.09 8.70 12.49
C TYR A 337 3.47 9.36 12.35
N TYR A 338 3.80 9.88 11.19
CA TYR A 338 5.09 10.55 10.96
C TYR A 338 5.28 11.83 11.77
N ARG A 339 4.19 12.61 12.01
CA ARG A 339 4.24 13.77 12.91
C ARG A 339 4.49 13.33 14.36
N GLU A 340 3.81 12.28 14.82
CA GLU A 340 4.04 11.72 16.17
C GLU A 340 5.50 11.27 16.36
N LYS A 341 6.12 10.69 15.32
CA LYS A 341 7.53 10.27 15.37
C LYS A 341 8.53 11.39 15.09
N GLY A 342 8.07 12.63 14.85
CA GLY A 342 8.93 13.78 14.59
C GLY A 342 9.65 13.77 13.23
N ILE A 343 9.19 12.94 12.29
CA ILE A 343 9.76 12.82 10.93
C ILE A 343 9.12 13.83 9.97
N LEU A 344 7.86 14.13 10.16
CA LEU A 344 7.12 15.14 9.43
C LEU A 344 6.84 16.33 10.37
N LYS A 345 7.09 17.56 9.87
CA LYS A 345 6.81 18.80 10.61
C LYS A 345 5.33 19.18 10.56
#